data_4110a79cafb592bc900aac7917182a36
#
_entry.id   4110a79cafb592bc900aac7917182a36
#
_cell.length_a   1.000
_cell.length_b   1.000
_cell.length_c   1.000
_cell.angle_alpha   90.00
_cell.angle_beta   90.00
_cell.angle_gamma   90.00
#
_symmetry.space_group_name_H-M   'P 1'
#
loop_
_entity.id
_entity.type
_entity.pdbx_description
1 polymer ?
#
loop_
_entity_poly.entity_id
_entity_poly.type
_entity_poly.pdbx_seq_one_letter_code
_entity_poly.pdbx_strand_id
1 'polypeptide(L)'
;MKQYVSLVALSLLSLQAAALDLAKHPQVFDAGQGVSLALAPSADGKQALVQVRGINHPLDEVVFLTDVRELGNEQRDYGIRLDGRDYNLLNKRRAWSGESYQLNLPNTQGFELSYNEDKTKALKPKDLLAIYQKQEKDGLQARLAAFDRKQRVADYSARLQEIDGEASKACATPLSTKVDWSAMSDEQLIGISVPSFCGEVVNQIAYLCGKDDRYKAEAKTLKGVDCRFGESMKLREQDGQLQFTTLKDEPNQGDFINAILRNR
;
A
#
# COMPACT_ATOMS: atom_id res chain seq x y z
N MET A 1 3.83 -65.82 -23.39
CA MET A 1 4.09 -64.57 -22.69
C MET A 1 3.46 -63.43 -23.51
N LYS A 2 2.30 -62.90 -23.09
CA LYS A 2 1.60 -61.78 -23.77
C LYS A 2 1.96 -60.51 -23.02
N GLN A 3 2.66 -59.60 -23.69
CA GLN A 3 2.95 -58.25 -23.18
C GLN A 3 1.74 -57.36 -23.43
N TYR A 4 1.16 -56.82 -22.33
CA TYR A 4 0.15 -55.77 -22.41
C TYR A 4 0.87 -54.41 -22.40
N VAL A 5 0.77 -53.69 -23.51
CA VAL A 5 1.20 -52.31 -23.60
C VAL A 5 0.03 -51.46 -23.14
N SER A 6 0.13 -50.85 -21.93
CA SER A 6 -0.84 -49.85 -21.43
C SER A 6 -0.51 -48.50 -22.03
N LEU A 7 -1.37 -48.00 -22.93
CA LEU A 7 -1.36 -46.64 -23.41
C LEU A 7 -1.96 -45.76 -22.29
N VAL A 8 -1.10 -44.94 -21.64
CA VAL A 8 -1.55 -43.84 -20.79
C VAL A 8 -1.87 -42.65 -21.69
N ALA A 9 -3.16 -42.36 -21.86
CA ALA A 9 -3.63 -41.16 -22.54
C ALA A 9 -3.47 -39.98 -21.57
N LEU A 10 -2.43 -39.12 -21.80
CA LEU A 10 -2.31 -37.82 -21.13
C LEU A 10 -3.40 -36.90 -21.71
N SER A 11 -4.48 -36.71 -20.97
CA SER A 11 -5.46 -35.68 -21.25
C SER A 11 -4.87 -34.30 -20.85
N LEU A 12 -4.40 -33.55 -21.84
CA LEU A 12 -4.09 -32.13 -21.73
C LEU A 12 -5.40 -31.37 -21.48
N LEU A 13 -5.70 -31.09 -20.22
CA LEU A 13 -6.70 -30.11 -19.85
C LEU A 13 -6.16 -28.74 -20.26
N SER A 14 -6.52 -28.30 -21.47
CA SER A 14 -6.37 -26.90 -21.87
C SER A 14 -7.30 -26.06 -20.98
N LEU A 15 -6.75 -25.39 -19.97
CA LEU A 15 -7.43 -24.25 -19.31
C LEU A 15 -7.65 -23.20 -20.42
N GLN A 16 -8.84 -23.18 -20.99
CA GLN A 16 -9.30 -22.05 -21.78
C GLN A 16 -9.48 -20.90 -20.77
N ALA A 17 -8.51 -19.99 -20.75
CA ALA A 17 -8.74 -18.69 -20.12
C ALA A 17 -9.97 -18.08 -20.81
N ALA A 18 -11.08 -18.00 -20.10
CA ALA A 18 -12.28 -17.32 -20.61
C ALA A 18 -11.85 -15.89 -20.96
N ALA A 19 -12.02 -15.52 -22.24
CA ALA A 19 -11.71 -14.16 -22.68
C ALA A 19 -12.59 -13.19 -21.86
N LEU A 20 -11.97 -12.22 -21.20
CA LEU A 20 -12.69 -11.19 -20.45
C LEU A 20 -13.63 -10.45 -21.40
N ASP A 21 -14.94 -10.60 -21.20
CA ASP A 21 -15.96 -9.87 -21.96
C ASP A 21 -16.16 -8.49 -21.31
N LEU A 22 -15.93 -7.44 -22.09
CA LEU A 22 -16.01 -6.06 -21.61
C LEU A 22 -17.36 -5.43 -21.95
N ALA A 23 -17.88 -4.63 -21.03
CA ALA A 23 -19.06 -3.83 -21.24
C ALA A 23 -18.83 -2.77 -22.34
N LYS A 24 -19.90 -2.35 -23.01
CA LYS A 24 -19.86 -1.38 -24.12
C LYS A 24 -19.57 0.06 -23.68
N HIS A 25 -19.69 0.35 -22.38
CA HIS A 25 -19.63 1.70 -21.83
C HIS A 25 -18.44 1.84 -20.87
N PRO A 26 -17.23 2.07 -21.41
CA PRO A 26 -16.08 2.45 -20.60
C PRO A 26 -16.26 3.87 -20.07
N GLN A 27 -15.44 4.27 -19.12
CA GLN A 27 -15.41 5.62 -18.56
C GLN A 27 -13.98 6.12 -18.46
N VAL A 28 -13.78 7.41 -18.69
CA VAL A 28 -12.50 8.08 -18.44
C VAL A 28 -12.73 9.23 -17.47
N PHE A 29 -11.80 9.38 -16.55
CA PHE A 29 -11.81 10.44 -15.56
C PHE A 29 -10.49 11.19 -15.57
N ASP A 30 -10.51 12.45 -15.19
CA ASP A 30 -9.35 13.30 -14.97
C ASP A 30 -9.22 13.64 -13.48
N ALA A 31 -7.99 13.65 -12.99
CA ALA A 31 -7.65 14.00 -11.61
C ALA A 31 -6.90 15.34 -11.49
N GLY A 32 -6.89 16.15 -12.56
CA GLY A 32 -6.04 17.33 -12.63
C GLY A 32 -4.57 17.01 -12.91
N GLN A 33 -3.77 18.05 -13.14
CA GLN A 33 -2.30 17.95 -13.38
C GLN A 33 -1.87 16.93 -14.44
N GLY A 34 -2.76 16.62 -15.41
CA GLY A 34 -2.49 15.66 -16.47
C GLY A 34 -2.76 14.20 -16.12
N VAL A 35 -3.12 13.91 -14.87
CA VAL A 35 -3.47 12.53 -14.43
C VAL A 35 -4.86 12.16 -14.96
N SER A 36 -4.96 10.96 -15.52
CA SER A 36 -6.23 10.41 -15.99
C SER A 36 -6.37 8.93 -15.64
N LEU A 37 -7.62 8.46 -15.49
CA LEU A 37 -7.96 7.08 -15.23
C LEU A 37 -8.94 6.59 -16.29
N ALA A 38 -8.64 5.45 -16.91
CA ALA A 38 -9.54 4.71 -17.77
C ALA A 38 -10.12 3.51 -17.03
N LEU A 39 -11.44 3.33 -17.10
CA LEU A 39 -12.20 2.25 -16.46
C LEU A 39 -13.03 1.54 -17.53
N ALA A 40 -12.81 0.23 -17.73
CA ALA A 40 -13.60 -0.61 -18.62
C ALA A 40 -14.16 -1.81 -17.83
N PRO A 41 -15.43 -1.76 -17.39
CA PRO A 41 -16.06 -2.85 -16.66
C PRO A 41 -16.20 -4.11 -17.53
N SER A 42 -16.21 -5.29 -16.89
CA SER A 42 -16.67 -6.51 -17.53
C SER A 42 -18.18 -6.49 -17.76
N ALA A 43 -18.65 -7.31 -18.70
CA ALA A 43 -20.07 -7.38 -19.05
C ALA A 43 -20.96 -7.83 -17.89
N ASP A 44 -20.43 -8.67 -16.99
CA ASP A 44 -21.11 -9.13 -15.77
C ASP A 44 -20.95 -8.16 -14.56
N GLY A 45 -20.15 -7.12 -14.71
CA GLY A 45 -19.89 -6.11 -13.68
C GLY A 45 -19.05 -6.55 -12.49
N LYS A 46 -18.52 -7.78 -12.50
CA LYS A 46 -17.74 -8.33 -11.37
C LYS A 46 -16.27 -7.95 -11.42
N GLN A 47 -15.77 -7.57 -12.59
CA GLN A 47 -14.40 -7.14 -12.80
C GLN A 47 -14.36 -5.86 -13.63
N ALA A 48 -13.22 -5.19 -13.65
CA ALA A 48 -12.97 -4.07 -14.53
C ALA A 48 -11.48 -3.94 -14.85
N LEU A 49 -11.17 -3.49 -16.07
CA LEU A 49 -9.84 -3.00 -16.39
C LEU A 49 -9.72 -1.55 -15.93
N VAL A 50 -8.66 -1.25 -15.20
CA VAL A 50 -8.35 0.10 -14.71
C VAL A 50 -6.93 0.47 -15.13
N GLN A 51 -6.77 1.63 -15.79
CA GLN A 51 -5.46 2.16 -16.13
C GLN A 51 -5.33 3.59 -15.63
N VAL A 52 -4.21 3.91 -14.99
CA VAL A 52 -3.83 5.27 -14.61
C VAL A 52 -2.75 5.76 -15.56
N ARG A 53 -2.82 7.03 -15.97
CA ARG A 53 -1.85 7.67 -16.85
C ARG A 53 -1.50 9.08 -16.38
N GLY A 54 -0.27 9.49 -16.67
CA GLY A 54 0.20 10.86 -16.43
C GLY A 54 0.63 11.14 -15.00
N ILE A 55 0.99 10.09 -14.26
CA ILE A 55 1.46 10.21 -12.88
C ILE A 55 2.93 9.77 -12.78
N ASN A 56 3.73 10.51 -12.03
CA ASN A 56 5.10 10.08 -11.70
C ASN A 56 5.08 8.98 -10.62
N HIS A 57 4.73 7.76 -11.02
CA HIS A 57 4.59 6.61 -10.13
C HIS A 57 4.92 5.32 -10.90
N PRO A 58 5.51 4.27 -10.26
CA PRO A 58 5.82 2.99 -10.93
C PRO A 58 4.61 2.27 -11.55
N LEU A 59 3.40 2.61 -11.14
CA LEU A 59 2.15 2.05 -11.68
C LEU A 59 1.57 2.88 -12.85
N ASP A 60 2.29 3.91 -13.33
CA ASP A 60 1.86 4.67 -14.52
C ASP A 60 1.75 3.75 -15.73
N GLU A 61 0.69 3.93 -16.52
CA GLU A 61 0.36 3.13 -17.71
C GLU A 61 0.10 1.63 -17.47
N VAL A 62 0.15 1.14 -16.22
CA VAL A 62 -0.23 -0.24 -15.91
C VAL A 62 -1.74 -0.40 -16.02
N VAL A 63 -2.18 -1.43 -16.74
CA VAL A 63 -3.59 -1.83 -16.77
C VAL A 63 -3.79 -2.97 -15.78
N PHE A 64 -4.63 -2.75 -14.78
CA PHE A 64 -5.00 -3.75 -13.79
C PHE A 64 -6.35 -4.39 -14.13
N LEU A 65 -6.46 -5.70 -13.94
CA LEU A 65 -7.75 -6.35 -13.79
C LEU A 65 -8.14 -6.28 -12.31
N THR A 66 -9.20 -5.54 -12.03
CA THR A 66 -9.70 -5.35 -10.67
C THR A 66 -10.90 -6.23 -10.40
N ASP A 67 -11.03 -6.74 -9.19
CA ASP A 67 -12.26 -7.32 -8.69
C ASP A 67 -13.17 -6.23 -8.15
N VAL A 68 -14.44 -6.24 -8.56
CA VAL A 68 -15.45 -5.27 -8.14
C VAL A 68 -16.21 -5.80 -6.94
N ARG A 69 -16.11 -5.09 -5.81
CA ARG A 69 -16.86 -5.38 -4.59
C ARG A 69 -17.96 -4.35 -4.41
N GLU A 70 -19.21 -4.80 -4.40
CA GLU A 70 -20.34 -3.95 -4.08
C GLU A 70 -20.51 -3.84 -2.57
N LEU A 71 -20.62 -2.60 -2.07
CA LEU A 71 -20.72 -2.28 -0.63
C LEU A 71 -22.14 -1.83 -0.23
N GLY A 72 -23.12 -1.96 -1.14
CA GLY A 72 -24.45 -1.39 -0.98
C GLY A 72 -24.52 0.10 -1.34
N ASN A 73 -25.75 0.64 -1.45
CA ASN A 73 -25.98 2.05 -1.79
C ASN A 73 -25.19 2.54 -3.02
N GLU A 74 -25.05 1.70 -4.05
CA GLU A 74 -24.31 1.99 -5.28
C GLU A 74 -22.80 2.29 -5.08
N GLN A 75 -22.26 1.94 -3.90
CA GLN A 75 -20.84 2.05 -3.63
C GLN A 75 -20.10 0.82 -4.14
N ARG A 76 -18.92 1.04 -4.72
CA ARG A 76 -18.06 -0.03 -5.25
C ARG A 76 -16.60 0.23 -4.93
N ASP A 77 -15.91 -0.84 -4.61
CA ASP A 77 -14.47 -0.89 -4.51
C ASP A 77 -13.91 -1.74 -5.64
N TYR A 78 -12.83 -1.27 -6.25
CA TYR A 78 -12.10 -1.95 -7.31
C TYR A 78 -10.75 -2.40 -6.74
N GLY A 79 -10.71 -3.68 -6.38
CA GLY A 79 -9.57 -4.28 -5.68
C GLY A 79 -8.57 -4.92 -6.63
N ILE A 80 -7.29 -4.88 -6.26
CA ILE A 80 -6.18 -5.59 -6.91
C ILE A 80 -5.35 -6.30 -5.85
N ARG A 81 -4.56 -7.27 -6.28
CA ARG A 81 -3.46 -7.80 -5.48
C ARG A 81 -2.21 -7.00 -5.78
N LEU A 82 -1.59 -6.38 -4.77
CA LEU A 82 -0.39 -5.58 -4.91
C LEU A 82 0.55 -5.82 -3.72
N ASP A 83 1.81 -6.16 -4.01
CA ASP A 83 2.85 -6.36 -3.01
C ASP A 83 2.37 -7.26 -1.85
N GLY A 84 1.82 -8.43 -2.19
CA GLY A 84 1.36 -9.47 -1.28
C GLY A 84 0.06 -9.20 -0.54
N ARG A 85 -0.63 -8.08 -0.77
CA ARG A 85 -1.87 -7.71 -0.08
C ARG A 85 -2.97 -7.28 -1.02
N ASP A 86 -4.21 -7.37 -0.55
CA ASP A 86 -5.34 -6.79 -1.24
C ASP A 86 -5.28 -5.27 -1.11
N TYR A 87 -5.43 -4.59 -2.23
CA TYR A 87 -5.32 -3.15 -2.33
C TYR A 87 -6.54 -2.59 -3.06
N ASN A 88 -7.16 -1.56 -2.49
CA ASN A 88 -8.31 -0.91 -3.08
C ASN A 88 -7.85 0.26 -3.96
N LEU A 89 -7.74 -0.01 -5.27
CA LEU A 89 -7.18 0.95 -6.24
C LEU A 89 -8.13 2.10 -6.54
N LEU A 90 -9.43 1.81 -6.67
CA LEU A 90 -10.45 2.79 -7.03
C LEU A 90 -11.67 2.60 -6.14
N ASN A 91 -12.21 3.71 -5.62
CA ASN A 91 -13.48 3.74 -4.91
C ASN A 91 -14.51 4.51 -5.72
N LYS A 92 -15.70 3.95 -5.86
CA LYS A 92 -16.90 4.66 -6.27
C LYS A 92 -17.78 4.87 -5.04
N ARG A 93 -18.20 6.10 -4.78
CA ARG A 93 -19.08 6.46 -3.67
C ARG A 93 -20.25 7.28 -4.20
N ARG A 94 -21.38 7.17 -3.52
CA ARG A 94 -22.55 8.04 -3.78
C ARG A 94 -22.47 9.24 -2.84
N ALA A 95 -22.37 10.43 -3.41
CA ALA A 95 -22.44 11.70 -2.70
C ALA A 95 -23.77 12.41 -2.98
N TRP A 96 -24.04 13.48 -2.25
CA TRP A 96 -25.25 14.32 -2.49
C TRP A 96 -25.29 14.90 -3.90
N SER A 97 -24.11 15.21 -4.47
CA SER A 97 -23.93 15.78 -5.81
C SER A 97 -23.90 14.73 -6.93
N GLY A 98 -24.09 13.45 -6.62
CA GLY A 98 -24.01 12.36 -7.58
C GLY A 98 -22.94 11.32 -7.22
N GLU A 99 -22.37 10.68 -8.23
CA GLU A 99 -21.29 9.71 -8.06
C GLU A 99 -19.93 10.42 -7.91
N SER A 100 -19.13 10.01 -6.95
CA SER A 100 -17.73 10.42 -6.81
C SER A 100 -16.81 9.22 -6.96
N TYR A 101 -15.67 9.45 -7.56
CA TYR A 101 -14.62 8.44 -7.73
C TYR A 101 -13.33 8.93 -7.11
N GLN A 102 -12.64 8.04 -6.40
CA GLN A 102 -11.35 8.32 -5.79
C GLN A 102 -10.35 7.24 -6.18
N LEU A 103 -9.26 7.66 -6.80
CA LEU A 103 -8.11 6.81 -7.10
C LEU A 103 -7.17 6.80 -5.90
N ASN A 104 -6.78 5.61 -5.48
CA ASN A 104 -5.77 5.41 -4.43
C ASN A 104 -4.54 4.75 -5.06
N LEU A 105 -3.36 5.33 -4.84
CA LEU A 105 -2.09 4.74 -5.22
C LEU A 105 -1.18 4.64 -3.99
N PRO A 106 -0.33 3.62 -3.88
CA PRO A 106 0.59 3.49 -2.77
C PRO A 106 1.46 4.74 -2.62
N ASN A 107 1.67 5.16 -1.38
CA ASN A 107 2.52 6.31 -1.03
C ASN A 107 2.10 7.65 -1.64
N THR A 108 0.85 7.79 -2.06
CA THR A 108 0.28 9.05 -2.55
C THR A 108 -0.94 9.46 -1.71
N GLN A 109 -1.31 10.74 -1.80
CA GLN A 109 -2.64 11.16 -1.39
C GLN A 109 -3.64 10.71 -2.45
N GLY A 110 -4.85 10.31 -2.03
CA GLY A 110 -5.92 9.92 -2.97
C GLY A 110 -6.27 11.06 -3.93
N PHE A 111 -6.64 10.70 -5.14
CA PHE A 111 -7.04 11.64 -6.20
C PHE A 111 -8.55 11.60 -6.39
N GLU A 112 -9.19 12.74 -6.23
CA GLU A 112 -10.59 12.92 -6.66
C GLU A 112 -10.67 12.95 -8.18
N LEU A 113 -11.63 12.24 -8.75
CA LEU A 113 -11.75 12.03 -10.18
C LEU A 113 -13.01 12.71 -10.71
N SER A 114 -12.86 13.44 -11.81
CA SER A 114 -13.93 14.06 -12.57
C SER A 114 -14.14 13.36 -13.91
N TYR A 115 -15.39 13.03 -14.24
CA TYR A 115 -15.73 12.36 -15.49
C TYR A 115 -15.37 13.23 -16.70
N ASN A 116 -14.73 12.61 -17.71
CA ASN A 116 -14.37 13.24 -18.98
C ASN A 116 -15.12 12.56 -20.15
N GLU A 117 -16.13 13.24 -20.68
CA GLU A 117 -16.99 12.71 -21.74
C GLU A 117 -16.23 12.51 -23.06
N ASP A 118 -15.38 13.46 -23.45
CA ASP A 118 -14.66 13.40 -24.72
C ASP A 118 -13.64 12.26 -24.75
N LYS A 119 -12.86 12.11 -23.68
CA LYS A 119 -11.94 10.99 -23.54
C LYS A 119 -12.67 9.65 -23.43
N THR A 120 -13.83 9.63 -22.79
CA THR A 120 -14.69 8.46 -22.70
C THR A 120 -15.16 7.98 -24.07
N LYS A 121 -15.63 8.90 -24.94
CA LYS A 121 -16.04 8.57 -26.31
C LYS A 121 -14.89 8.05 -27.17
N ALA A 122 -13.67 8.49 -26.90
CA ALA A 122 -12.48 8.09 -27.63
C ALA A 122 -11.90 6.73 -27.15
N LEU A 123 -12.22 6.30 -25.91
CA LEU A 123 -11.67 5.08 -25.32
C LEU A 123 -12.24 3.83 -25.99
N LYS A 124 -11.35 2.96 -26.40
CA LYS A 124 -11.70 1.62 -26.91
C LYS A 124 -11.34 0.57 -25.86
N PRO A 125 -12.33 -0.12 -25.23
CA PRO A 125 -12.06 -1.11 -24.20
C PRO A 125 -11.11 -2.24 -24.66
N LYS A 126 -11.16 -2.59 -25.94
CA LYS A 126 -10.28 -3.61 -26.53
C LYS A 126 -8.80 -3.23 -26.49
N ASP A 127 -8.48 -1.93 -26.54
CA ASP A 127 -7.08 -1.48 -26.47
C ASP A 127 -6.54 -1.68 -25.06
N LEU A 128 -7.35 -1.40 -24.03
CA LEU A 128 -6.97 -1.72 -22.63
C LEU A 128 -6.78 -3.20 -22.42
N LEU A 129 -7.67 -4.02 -22.97
CA LEU A 129 -7.56 -5.47 -22.87
C LEU A 129 -6.27 -5.99 -23.52
N ALA A 130 -5.92 -5.46 -24.69
CA ALA A 130 -4.68 -5.85 -25.38
C ALA A 130 -3.43 -5.47 -24.57
N ILE A 131 -3.42 -4.29 -23.93
CA ILE A 131 -2.33 -3.88 -23.05
C ILE A 131 -2.26 -4.83 -21.84
N TYR A 132 -3.38 -5.08 -21.18
CA TYR A 132 -3.44 -6.00 -20.03
C TYR A 132 -2.89 -7.38 -20.39
N GLN A 133 -3.37 -7.98 -21.48
CA GLN A 133 -2.93 -9.31 -21.93
C GLN A 133 -1.44 -9.37 -22.23
N LYS A 134 -0.88 -8.30 -22.83
CA LYS A 134 0.55 -8.19 -23.03
C LYS A 134 1.30 -8.14 -21.70
N GLN A 135 0.87 -7.27 -20.77
CA GLN A 135 1.48 -7.13 -19.44
C GLN A 135 1.40 -8.44 -18.63
N GLU A 136 0.29 -9.17 -18.74
CA GLU A 136 0.11 -10.49 -18.12
C GLU A 136 1.10 -11.51 -18.69
N LYS A 137 1.20 -11.61 -20.03
CA LYS A 137 2.15 -12.47 -20.71
C LYS A 137 3.61 -12.15 -20.35
N ASP A 138 3.93 -10.87 -20.18
CA ASP A 138 5.25 -10.39 -19.77
C ASP A 138 5.51 -10.61 -18.25
N GLY A 139 4.56 -11.18 -17.52
CA GLY A 139 4.64 -11.47 -16.09
C GLY A 139 4.57 -10.23 -15.18
N LEU A 140 4.17 -9.07 -15.71
CA LEU A 140 4.10 -7.82 -14.92
C LEU A 140 3.08 -7.93 -13.79
N GLN A 141 1.88 -8.46 -14.07
CA GLN A 141 0.82 -8.61 -13.08
C GLN A 141 1.27 -9.49 -11.90
N ALA A 142 1.90 -10.63 -12.20
CA ALA A 142 2.42 -11.55 -11.19
C ALA A 142 3.53 -10.90 -10.32
N ARG A 143 4.43 -10.12 -10.94
CA ARG A 143 5.47 -9.38 -10.19
C ARG A 143 4.90 -8.33 -9.27
N LEU A 144 3.89 -7.57 -9.73
CA LEU A 144 3.24 -6.54 -8.91
C LEU A 144 2.43 -7.15 -7.75
N ALA A 145 1.82 -8.32 -7.97
CA ALA A 145 1.05 -9.01 -6.94
C ALA A 145 1.93 -9.71 -5.88
N ALA A 146 3.15 -10.10 -6.24
CA ALA A 146 4.05 -10.79 -5.33
C ALA A 146 4.58 -9.85 -4.24
N PHE A 147 4.76 -10.38 -3.03
CA PHE A 147 5.43 -9.67 -1.96
C PHE A 147 6.95 -9.69 -2.18
N ASP A 148 7.55 -8.51 -2.20
CA ASP A 148 9.00 -8.34 -2.22
C ASP A 148 9.50 -7.88 -0.86
N ARG A 149 9.95 -8.84 -0.03
CA ARG A 149 10.50 -8.57 1.30
C ARG A 149 11.66 -7.57 1.27
N LYS A 150 12.57 -7.71 0.30
CA LYS A 150 13.75 -6.85 0.22
C LYS A 150 13.35 -5.40 -0.06
N GLN A 151 12.45 -5.21 -1.03
CA GLN A 151 11.93 -3.89 -1.35
C GLN A 151 11.16 -3.31 -0.16
N ARG A 152 10.27 -4.08 0.48
CA ARG A 152 9.49 -3.64 1.63
C ARG A 152 10.38 -3.18 2.79
N VAL A 153 11.42 -3.94 3.12
CA VAL A 153 12.39 -3.56 4.17
C VAL A 153 13.15 -2.29 3.78
N ALA A 154 13.52 -2.14 2.51
CA ALA A 154 14.18 -0.93 2.03
C ALA A 154 13.27 0.30 2.15
N ASP A 155 12.01 0.21 1.72
CA ASP A 155 11.02 1.29 1.80
C ASP A 155 10.74 1.69 3.26
N TYR A 156 10.58 0.72 4.13
CA TYR A 156 10.35 0.98 5.56
C TYR A 156 11.57 1.60 6.24
N SER A 157 12.77 1.15 5.88
CA SER A 157 14.01 1.73 6.40
C SER A 157 14.21 3.17 5.93
N ALA A 158 13.93 3.47 4.64
CA ALA A 158 13.97 4.83 4.13
C ALA A 158 12.97 5.75 4.85
N ARG A 159 11.74 5.28 5.07
CA ARG A 159 10.73 6.05 5.80
C ARG A 159 11.11 6.30 7.25
N LEU A 160 11.69 5.32 7.94
CA LEU A 160 12.21 5.53 9.31
C LEU A 160 13.34 6.56 9.33
N GLN A 161 14.26 6.53 8.34
CA GLN A 161 15.33 7.53 8.23
C GLN A 161 14.79 8.95 8.01
N GLU A 162 13.71 9.13 7.26
CA GLU A 162 13.04 10.44 7.12
C GLU A 162 12.50 10.93 8.46
N ILE A 163 11.77 10.07 9.19
CA ILE A 163 11.21 10.38 10.52
C ILE A 163 12.33 10.71 11.50
N ASP A 164 13.40 9.92 11.54
CA ASP A 164 14.57 10.13 12.37
C ASP A 164 15.27 11.46 12.05
N GLY A 165 15.36 11.82 10.76
CA GLY A 165 15.93 13.07 10.30
C GLY A 165 15.13 14.29 10.74
N GLU A 166 13.80 14.23 10.69
CA GLU A 166 12.91 15.29 11.18
C GLU A 166 13.03 15.47 12.71
N ALA A 167 13.03 14.37 13.44
CA ALA A 167 13.20 14.40 14.89
C ALA A 167 14.59 14.90 15.32
N SER A 168 15.63 14.47 14.63
CA SER A 168 17.01 14.94 14.88
C SER A 168 17.12 16.46 14.70
N LYS A 169 16.45 17.02 13.70
CA LYS A 169 16.39 18.50 13.51
C LYS A 169 15.63 19.18 14.66
N ALA A 170 14.45 18.65 15.04
CA ALA A 170 13.64 19.23 16.10
C ALA A 170 14.37 19.26 17.45
N CYS A 171 15.07 18.17 17.78
CA CYS A 171 15.79 18.01 19.06
C CYS A 171 17.22 18.56 19.05
N ALA A 172 17.75 18.92 17.87
CA ALA A 172 19.15 19.29 17.68
C ALA A 172 20.13 18.23 18.22
N THR A 173 19.80 16.95 18.04
CA THR A 173 20.61 15.78 18.40
C THR A 173 20.36 14.63 17.43
N PRO A 174 21.38 13.86 17.03
CA PRO A 174 21.17 12.70 16.16
C PRO A 174 20.30 11.65 16.85
N LEU A 175 19.21 11.24 16.18
CA LEU A 175 18.35 10.15 16.59
C LEU A 175 18.26 9.12 15.47
N SER A 176 18.16 7.85 15.82
CA SER A 176 17.99 6.77 14.85
C SER A 176 17.10 5.67 15.39
N THR A 177 16.25 5.11 14.51
CA THR A 177 15.39 3.97 14.83
C THR A 177 15.97 2.71 14.20
N LYS A 178 16.21 1.69 15.02
CA LYS A 178 16.66 0.37 14.59
C LYS A 178 15.54 -0.64 14.74
N VAL A 179 15.37 -1.48 13.70
CA VAL A 179 14.40 -2.59 13.69
C VAL A 179 15.16 -3.86 13.33
N ASP A 180 14.90 -4.94 14.09
CA ASP A 180 15.38 -6.26 13.70
C ASP A 180 14.47 -6.88 12.64
N TRP A 181 14.76 -6.57 11.38
CA TRP A 181 14.00 -7.08 10.24
C TRP A 181 14.05 -8.60 10.11
N SER A 182 15.09 -9.25 10.63
CA SER A 182 15.24 -10.70 10.55
C SER A 182 14.27 -11.44 11.47
N ALA A 183 13.83 -10.79 12.55
CA ALA A 183 12.86 -11.33 13.48
C ALA A 183 11.40 -11.21 13.02
N MET A 184 11.15 -10.49 11.91
CA MET A 184 9.80 -10.30 11.39
C MET A 184 9.46 -11.33 10.31
N SER A 185 8.26 -11.91 10.35
CA SER A 185 7.73 -12.74 9.28
C SER A 185 7.24 -11.91 8.09
N ASP A 186 7.04 -12.55 6.94
CA ASP A 186 6.49 -11.89 5.76
C ASP A 186 5.05 -11.39 6.01
N GLU A 187 4.24 -12.17 6.74
CA GLU A 187 2.88 -11.79 7.12
C GLU A 187 2.87 -10.53 7.99
N GLN A 188 3.85 -10.39 8.89
CA GLN A 188 4.01 -9.18 9.70
C GLN A 188 4.40 -7.98 8.82
N LEU A 189 5.36 -8.14 7.91
CA LEU A 189 5.79 -7.08 7.00
C LEU A 189 4.70 -6.66 6.00
N ILE A 190 3.82 -7.58 5.61
CA ILE A 190 2.65 -7.30 4.78
C ILE A 190 1.56 -6.57 5.58
N GLY A 191 1.30 -7.05 6.81
CA GLY A 191 0.15 -6.61 7.60
C GLY A 191 0.38 -5.44 8.54
N ILE A 192 1.64 -5.01 8.76
CA ILE A 192 1.99 -3.97 9.75
C ILE A 192 2.77 -2.85 9.07
N SER A 193 2.34 -1.61 9.29
CA SER A 193 3.13 -0.43 8.91
C SER A 193 4.22 -0.19 9.95
N VAL A 194 5.36 -0.87 9.82
CA VAL A 194 6.47 -0.75 10.79
C VAL A 194 6.88 0.70 11.06
N PRO A 195 6.99 1.59 10.05
CA PRO A 195 7.31 3.00 10.32
C PRO A 195 6.27 3.73 11.18
N SER A 196 4.98 3.39 11.04
CA SER A 196 3.92 3.99 11.87
C SER A 196 4.01 3.57 13.34
N PHE A 197 4.49 2.36 13.62
CA PHE A 197 4.66 1.87 14.98
C PHE A 197 6.01 2.26 15.58
N CYS A 198 7.09 1.92 14.92
CA CYS A 198 8.44 2.15 15.43
C CYS A 198 8.84 3.64 15.36
N GLY A 199 8.39 4.36 14.33
CA GLY A 199 8.64 5.78 14.16
C GLY A 199 7.85 6.67 15.14
N GLU A 200 6.77 6.13 15.75
CA GLU A 200 5.95 6.90 16.68
C GLU A 200 6.74 7.38 17.91
N VAL A 201 7.68 6.57 18.43
CA VAL A 201 8.53 6.98 19.55
C VAL A 201 9.31 8.25 19.20
N VAL A 202 9.92 8.24 18.02
CA VAL A 202 10.75 9.35 17.54
C VAL A 202 9.89 10.58 17.21
N ASN A 203 8.67 10.38 16.67
CA ASN A 203 7.69 11.45 16.46
C ASN A 203 7.28 12.13 17.77
N GLN A 204 7.02 11.34 18.82
CA GLN A 204 6.69 11.89 20.13
C GLN A 204 7.87 12.63 20.77
N ILE A 205 9.10 12.15 20.60
CA ILE A 205 10.31 12.88 21.00
C ILE A 205 10.40 14.22 20.26
N ALA A 206 10.23 14.22 18.92
CA ALA A 206 10.25 15.44 18.12
C ALA A 206 9.19 16.45 18.56
N TYR A 207 7.97 15.96 18.82
CA TYR A 207 6.88 16.79 19.34
C TYR A 207 7.24 17.43 20.67
N LEU A 208 7.79 16.69 21.61
CA LEU A 208 8.19 17.22 22.93
C LEU A 208 9.35 18.21 22.81
N CYS A 209 10.36 17.93 21.97
CA CYS A 209 11.44 18.87 21.69
C CYS A 209 10.97 20.21 21.09
N GLY A 210 9.88 20.16 20.30
CA GLY A 210 9.27 21.37 19.72
C GLY A 210 8.40 22.18 20.70
N LYS A 211 8.05 21.61 21.84
CA LYS A 211 7.13 22.21 22.83
C LYS A 211 7.81 22.63 24.14
N ASP A 212 8.93 22.00 24.49
CA ASP A 212 9.58 22.19 25.79
C ASP A 212 11.11 22.22 25.63
N ASP A 213 11.70 23.39 25.84
CA ASP A 213 13.15 23.59 25.75
C ASP A 213 13.92 22.77 26.80
N ARG A 214 13.33 22.50 27.96
CA ARG A 214 13.92 21.61 28.96
C ARG A 214 14.00 20.20 28.46
N TYR A 215 12.91 19.68 27.94
CA TYR A 215 12.90 18.35 27.32
C TYR A 215 13.90 18.26 26.15
N LYS A 216 13.98 19.32 25.34
CA LYS A 216 14.96 19.38 24.24
C LYS A 216 16.41 19.30 24.74
N ALA A 217 16.71 19.92 25.89
CA ALA A 217 18.04 19.81 26.50
C ALA A 217 18.32 18.38 27.03
N GLU A 218 17.33 17.76 27.67
CA GLU A 218 17.41 16.40 28.18
C GLU A 218 17.51 15.37 27.04
N ALA A 219 16.82 15.59 25.92
CA ALA A 219 16.85 14.72 24.74
C ALA A 219 18.23 14.56 24.10
N LYS A 220 19.18 15.45 24.39
CA LYS A 220 20.57 15.34 23.92
C LYS A 220 21.30 14.10 24.43
N THR A 221 20.82 13.46 25.51
CA THR A 221 21.35 12.21 26.02
C THR A 221 20.83 10.99 25.28
N LEU A 222 19.76 11.16 24.48
CA LEU A 222 19.18 10.07 23.67
C LEU A 222 20.08 9.75 22.47
N LYS A 223 20.21 8.46 22.17
CA LYS A 223 21.01 7.94 21.05
C LYS A 223 20.11 7.36 19.95
N GLY A 224 18.87 6.95 20.31
CA GLY A 224 17.94 6.38 19.38
C GLY A 224 16.97 5.40 20.01
N VAL A 225 16.29 4.65 19.14
CA VAL A 225 15.23 3.69 19.48
C VAL A 225 15.56 2.32 18.90
N ASP A 226 15.59 1.27 19.73
CA ASP A 226 15.57 -0.12 19.30
C ASP A 226 14.13 -0.62 19.38
N CYS A 227 13.48 -0.79 18.22
CA CYS A 227 12.09 -1.18 18.09
C CYS A 227 11.94 -2.64 17.71
N ARG A 228 11.00 -3.33 18.36
CA ARG A 228 10.60 -4.70 18.06
C ARG A 228 9.11 -4.91 18.28
N PHE A 229 8.57 -5.94 17.63
CA PHE A 229 7.20 -6.40 17.85
C PHE A 229 7.20 -7.55 18.87
N GLY A 230 6.22 -7.58 19.78
CA GLY A 230 6.07 -8.57 20.83
C GLY A 230 4.64 -8.63 21.35
N GLU A 231 4.45 -9.28 22.49
CA GLU A 231 3.13 -9.57 23.07
C GLU A 231 2.55 -8.42 23.90
N SER A 232 3.38 -7.45 24.30
CA SER A 232 2.95 -6.32 25.12
C SER A 232 3.78 -5.09 24.86
N MET A 233 3.13 -3.92 24.96
CA MET A 233 3.80 -2.64 24.79
C MET A 233 4.70 -2.32 25.98
N LYS A 234 5.96 -1.97 25.72
CA LYS A 234 6.97 -1.61 26.72
C LYS A 234 7.90 -0.56 26.14
N LEU A 235 8.21 0.44 26.92
CA LEU A 235 9.25 1.42 26.60
C LEU A 235 10.17 1.60 27.81
N ARG A 236 11.46 1.39 27.62
CA ARG A 236 12.47 1.54 28.65
C ARG A 236 13.68 2.27 28.09
N GLU A 237 14.34 3.04 28.92
CA GLU A 237 15.62 3.64 28.59
C GLU A 237 16.76 2.91 29.29
N GLN A 238 17.81 2.69 28.53
CA GLN A 238 19.07 2.18 29.04
C GLN A 238 20.23 2.88 28.33
N ASP A 239 21.09 3.57 29.05
CA ASP A 239 22.27 4.27 28.51
C ASP A 239 21.98 5.22 27.34
N GLY A 240 20.83 5.89 27.38
CA GLY A 240 20.35 6.80 26.31
C GLY A 240 19.70 6.06 25.12
N GLN A 241 19.64 4.74 25.11
CA GLN A 241 18.93 3.97 24.11
C GLN A 241 17.53 3.62 24.61
N LEU A 242 16.51 3.97 23.83
CA LEU A 242 15.13 3.62 24.11
C LEU A 242 14.84 2.22 23.53
N GLN A 243 14.49 1.28 24.37
CA GLN A 243 14.05 -0.06 23.97
C GLN A 243 12.54 -0.08 23.92
N PHE A 244 11.98 -0.11 22.72
CA PHE A 244 10.56 -0.10 22.47
C PHE A 244 10.08 -1.46 21.98
N THR A 245 9.11 -2.04 22.68
CA THR A 245 8.36 -3.21 22.20
C THR A 245 6.92 -2.77 21.98
N THR A 246 6.37 -3.06 20.81
CA THR A 246 4.99 -2.77 20.44
C THR A 246 4.31 -4.01 19.88
N LEU A 247 3.01 -3.93 19.62
CA LEU A 247 2.22 -4.99 19.01
C LEU A 247 1.28 -4.38 17.97
N LYS A 248 0.82 -5.23 17.06
CA LYS A 248 -0.20 -4.84 16.09
C LYS A 248 -1.50 -4.46 16.83
N ASP A 249 -2.17 -3.45 16.31
CA ASP A 249 -3.50 -3.02 16.77
C ASP A 249 -3.55 -2.42 18.19
N GLU A 250 -2.44 -1.92 18.71
CA GLU A 250 -2.43 -1.18 19.98
C GLU A 250 -3.00 0.25 19.79
N PRO A 251 -4.22 0.55 20.28
CA PRO A 251 -4.88 1.83 20.00
C PRO A 251 -4.29 3.01 20.75
N ASN A 252 -3.59 2.78 21.86
CA ASN A 252 -3.11 3.83 22.77
C ASN A 252 -1.59 4.02 22.69
N GLN A 253 -0.95 3.59 21.62
CA GLN A 253 0.50 3.63 21.52
C GLN A 253 1.08 5.02 21.70
N GLY A 254 0.53 6.04 21.03
CA GLY A 254 0.99 7.43 21.14
C GLY A 254 0.90 7.98 22.56
N ASP A 255 -0.22 7.79 23.24
CA ASP A 255 -0.43 8.25 24.62
C ASP A 255 0.50 7.55 25.61
N PHE A 256 0.67 6.23 25.47
CA PHE A 256 1.61 5.46 26.26
C PHE A 256 3.04 5.96 26.13
N ILE A 257 3.52 6.15 24.89
CA ILE A 257 4.86 6.65 24.62
C ILE A 257 5.04 8.05 25.23
N ASN A 258 4.07 8.95 24.95
CA ASN A 258 4.12 10.32 25.44
C ASN A 258 4.16 10.39 26.97
N ALA A 259 3.34 9.58 27.67
CA ALA A 259 3.34 9.52 29.13
C ALA A 259 4.70 9.09 29.70
N ILE A 260 5.36 8.10 29.12
CA ILE A 260 6.68 7.65 29.56
C ILE A 260 7.76 8.70 29.28
N LEU A 261 7.76 9.29 28.08
CA LEU A 261 8.76 10.29 27.69
C LEU A 261 8.70 11.57 28.54
N ARG A 262 7.51 11.95 29.01
CA ARG A 262 7.34 13.11 29.90
C ARG A 262 7.77 12.86 31.33
N ASN A 263 7.79 11.61 31.78
CA ASN A 263 8.17 11.19 33.13
C ASN A 263 9.60 10.64 33.20
N ARG A 264 10.38 10.91 32.21
CA ARG A 264 11.78 10.51 32.07
C ARG A 264 12.69 11.23 33.09
#